data_7fb92ac20760ff96fcc661004767ab21
#
_entry.id   7fb92ac20760ff96fcc661004767ab21
#
_cell.length_a   1.000
_cell.length_b   1.000
_cell.length_c   1.000
_cell.angle_alpha   90.00
_cell.angle_beta   90.00
_cell.angle_gamma   90.00
#
_symmetry.space_group_name_H-M   'P 1'
#
loop_
_entity.id
_entity.type
_entity.pdbx_description
1 polymer ?
#
loop_
_entity_poly.entity_id
_entity_poly.type
_entity_poly.pdbx_seq_one_letter_code
_entity_poly.pdbx_strand_id
1 'polypeptide(L)'
;MSDNKNVNQDKGLQGNEKIEQAIAALQQEATQEMLAHTLTVIRRRMREKGQFILSVEPPTGDNQLRIGTVKTGDGKIWWAAFTGFEEELKGGGSVQSTFLTDIDQLFHSALQVNEIEGIILNPWNRTIKIGRAHV
;
A
#
# COMPACT_ATOMS: atom_id res chain seq x y z
N MET A 1 2.07 -4.91 29.76
CA MET A 1 2.07 -4.85 29.00
C MET A 1 2.39 -4.84 28.21
N SER A 2 2.07 -4.85 27.96
CA SER A 2 2.24 -4.74 26.99
C SER A 2 2.58 -4.59 26.23
N ASP A 3 2.89 -4.49 26.12
CA ASP A 3 3.19 -4.26 25.16
C ASP A 3 3.46 -4.54 24.28
N ASN A 4 3.49 -4.89 23.87
CA ASN A 4 3.75 -5.23 22.86
C ASN A 4 3.36 -5.04 22.02
N LYS A 5 3.05 -4.83 22.19
CA LYS A 5 2.50 -4.62 21.32
C LYS A 5 2.92 -4.03 20.37
N ASN A 6 3.25 -4.08 20.36
CA ASN A 6 3.50 -3.56 19.70
C ASN A 6 3.74 -3.03 18.53
N VAL A 7 4.31 -3.34 17.90
CA VAL A 7 4.70 -3.04 16.57
C VAL A 7 3.52 -2.75 15.73
N ASN A 8 2.57 -3.58 15.84
CA ASN A 8 1.30 -3.40 15.19
C ASN A 8 0.47 -2.35 15.83
N GLN A 9 1.07 -1.70 16.81
CA GLN A 9 0.44 -0.65 17.55
C GLN A 9 0.72 0.72 16.95
N ASP A 10 1.40 0.75 15.81
CA ASP A 10 1.62 2.02 15.12
C ASP A 10 0.27 2.64 14.81
N LYS A 11 0.07 3.83 15.34
CA LYS A 11 -1.22 4.51 15.20
C LYS A 11 -1.58 4.75 13.76
N GLY A 12 -0.59 4.97 12.91
CA GLY A 12 -0.83 5.19 11.51
C GLY A 12 -1.41 3.99 10.78
N LEU A 13 -1.20 2.78 11.32
CA LEU A 13 -1.74 1.56 10.73
C LEU A 13 -3.06 1.15 11.33
N GLN A 14 -3.42 1.68 12.48
CA GLN A 14 -4.69 1.37 13.13
C GLN A 14 -5.83 1.93 12.29
N GLY A 15 -6.80 1.10 11.99
CA GLY A 15 -7.91 1.48 11.14
C GLY A 15 -7.75 1.03 9.70
N ASN A 16 -6.56 0.57 9.30
CA ASN A 16 -6.33 0.08 7.94
C ASN A 16 -7.10 -1.21 7.68
N GLU A 17 -7.53 -1.92 8.71
CA GLU A 17 -8.40 -3.08 8.53
C GLU A 17 -9.69 -2.71 7.82
N LYS A 18 -10.13 -1.47 7.91
CA LYS A 18 -11.30 -1.01 7.16
C LYS A 18 -11.03 -1.01 5.66
N ILE A 19 -9.82 -0.66 5.27
CA ILE A 19 -9.41 -0.73 3.87
C ILE A 19 -9.39 -2.19 3.42
N GLU A 20 -8.80 -3.07 4.25
CA GLU A 20 -8.72 -4.49 3.92
C GLU A 20 -10.10 -5.10 3.75
N GLN A 21 -11.05 -4.73 4.59
CA GLN A 21 -12.41 -5.21 4.48
C GLN A 21 -13.07 -4.71 3.20
N ALA A 22 -12.83 -3.45 2.85
CA ALA A 22 -13.39 -2.90 1.62
C ALA A 22 -12.84 -3.59 0.39
N ILE A 23 -11.54 -3.88 0.39
CA ILE A 23 -10.92 -4.60 -0.72
C ILE A 23 -11.49 -6.01 -0.84
N ALA A 24 -11.66 -6.70 0.29
CA ALA A 24 -12.24 -8.03 0.28
C ALA A 24 -13.65 -8.03 -0.32
N ALA A 25 -14.46 -7.02 0.05
CA ALA A 25 -15.80 -6.90 -0.50
C ALA A 25 -15.76 -6.60 -2.00
N LEU A 26 -14.82 -5.77 -2.44
CA LEU A 26 -14.65 -5.46 -3.86
C LEU A 26 -14.26 -6.71 -4.65
N GLN A 27 -13.41 -7.56 -4.08
CA GLN A 27 -13.00 -8.79 -4.75
C GLN A 27 -14.16 -9.76 -4.92
N GLN A 28 -15.11 -9.75 -3.99
CA GLN A 28 -16.28 -10.61 -4.10
C GLN A 28 -17.30 -10.04 -5.06
N GLU A 29 -17.40 -8.73 -5.15
CA GLU A 29 -18.41 -8.07 -5.97
C GLU A 29 -17.76 -6.87 -6.65
N ALA A 30 -17.14 -7.13 -7.80
CA ALA A 30 -16.33 -6.14 -8.51
C ALA A 30 -17.22 -5.19 -9.29
N THR A 31 -17.82 -4.25 -8.59
CA THR A 31 -18.66 -3.22 -9.20
C THR A 31 -17.99 -1.86 -9.08
N GLN A 32 -18.45 -0.90 -9.88
CA GLN A 32 -17.95 0.47 -9.77
C GLN A 32 -18.31 1.09 -8.43
N GLU A 33 -19.48 0.75 -7.89
CA GLU A 33 -19.87 1.24 -6.58
C GLU A 33 -18.94 0.74 -5.49
N MET A 34 -18.54 -0.53 -5.56
CA MET A 34 -17.62 -1.10 -4.58
C MET A 34 -16.23 -0.49 -4.72
N LEU A 35 -15.81 -0.22 -5.95
CA LEU A 35 -14.52 0.47 -6.17
C LEU A 35 -14.58 1.87 -5.58
N ALA A 36 -15.65 2.61 -5.85
CA ALA A 36 -15.81 3.96 -5.32
C ALA A 36 -15.84 3.94 -3.79
N HIS A 37 -16.49 2.95 -3.21
CA HIS A 37 -16.53 2.80 -1.75
C HIS A 37 -15.14 2.56 -1.20
N THR A 38 -14.38 1.66 -1.83
CA THR A 38 -13.03 1.34 -1.39
C THR A 38 -12.13 2.59 -1.43
N LEU A 39 -12.21 3.34 -2.52
CA LEU A 39 -11.43 4.57 -2.64
C LEU A 39 -11.85 5.61 -1.58
N THR A 40 -13.13 5.66 -1.25
CA THR A 40 -13.62 6.54 -0.20
C THR A 40 -13.05 6.16 1.16
N VAL A 41 -12.98 4.86 1.45
CA VAL A 41 -12.39 4.38 2.70
C VAL A 41 -10.91 4.76 2.78
N ILE A 42 -10.19 4.60 1.68
CA ILE A 42 -8.77 4.98 1.63
C ILE A 42 -8.61 6.48 1.88
N ARG A 43 -9.44 7.31 1.24
CA ARG A 43 -9.38 8.76 1.43
C ARG A 43 -9.72 9.17 2.86
N ARG A 44 -10.63 8.45 3.49
CA ARG A 44 -10.96 8.71 4.89
C ARG A 44 -9.75 8.43 5.78
N ARG A 45 -9.07 7.31 5.54
CA ARG A 45 -7.86 6.99 6.30
C ARG A 45 -6.77 8.04 6.05
N MET A 46 -6.70 8.56 4.82
CA MET A 46 -5.76 9.63 4.50
C MET A 46 -6.01 10.87 5.36
N ARG A 47 -7.28 11.24 5.52
CA ARG A 47 -7.65 12.39 6.36
C ARG A 47 -7.38 12.16 7.83
N GLU A 48 -7.42 10.90 8.26
CA GLU A 48 -7.12 10.51 9.64
C GLU A 48 -5.63 10.37 9.88
N LYS A 49 -4.81 10.77 8.92
CA LYS A 49 -3.35 10.65 8.98
C LYS A 49 -2.89 9.20 8.98
N GLY A 50 -3.64 8.34 8.29
CA GLY A 50 -3.26 6.96 8.14
C GLY A 50 -2.00 6.78 7.34
N GLN A 51 -1.35 5.65 7.53
CA GLN A 51 -0.07 5.34 6.90
C GLN A 51 -0.12 3.96 6.25
N PHE A 52 0.75 3.76 5.27
CA PHE A 52 1.01 2.47 4.65
C PHE A 52 2.46 2.10 4.86
N ILE A 53 2.75 0.82 4.69
CA ILE A 53 4.11 0.29 4.74
C ILE A 53 4.64 0.20 3.32
N LEU A 54 5.87 0.66 3.13
CA LEU A 54 6.58 0.50 1.87
C LEU A 54 7.81 -0.35 2.10
N SER A 55 8.14 -1.19 1.14
CA SER A 55 9.41 -1.92 1.12
C SER A 55 10.43 -1.08 0.38
N VAL A 56 11.69 -1.19 0.81
CA VAL A 56 12.80 -0.49 0.18
C VAL A 56 13.73 -1.53 -0.40
N GLU A 57 14.07 -1.36 -1.68
CA GLU A 57 15.00 -2.27 -2.35
C GLU A 57 16.40 -2.07 -1.79
N PRO A 58 17.23 -3.13 -1.79
CA PRO A 58 18.60 -3.00 -1.33
C PRO A 58 19.38 -1.97 -2.15
N PRO A 59 20.30 -1.25 -1.54
CA PRO A 59 21.12 -0.28 -2.27
C PRO A 59 21.91 -0.95 -3.39
N THR A 60 21.97 -0.30 -4.54
CA THR A 60 22.67 -0.83 -5.69
C THR A 60 23.94 -0.02 -6.02
N GLY A 61 24.51 0.62 -5.02
CA GLY A 61 25.77 1.33 -5.19
C GLY A 61 25.63 2.81 -5.52
N ASP A 62 24.45 3.28 -5.85
CA ASP A 62 24.20 4.69 -6.15
C ASP A 62 23.65 5.46 -4.95
N ASN A 63 23.54 4.80 -3.80
CA ASN A 63 23.07 5.38 -2.54
C ASN A 63 21.66 5.93 -2.61
N GLN A 64 20.88 5.49 -3.58
CA GLN A 64 19.49 5.93 -3.68
C GLN A 64 18.56 4.87 -3.09
N LEU A 65 17.58 5.34 -2.33
CA LEU A 65 16.51 4.47 -1.84
C LEU A 65 15.48 4.31 -2.94
N ARG A 66 15.12 3.07 -3.19
CA ARG A 66 14.10 2.75 -4.19
C ARG A 66 12.96 2.01 -3.54
N ILE A 67 11.77 2.51 -3.77
CA ILE A 67 10.56 1.87 -3.26
C ILE A 67 10.33 0.60 -4.06
N GLY A 68 9.96 -0.47 -3.35
CA GLY A 68 9.67 -1.74 -3.99
C GLY A 68 8.54 -1.61 -5.00
N THR A 69 8.70 -2.28 -6.13
CA THR A 69 7.73 -2.22 -7.22
C THR A 69 7.22 -3.61 -7.56
N VAL A 70 6.06 -3.63 -8.22
CA VAL A 70 5.50 -4.85 -8.78
C VAL A 70 5.24 -4.59 -10.25
N LYS A 71 5.69 -5.52 -11.10
CA LYS A 71 5.42 -5.45 -12.52
C LYS A 71 4.28 -6.42 -12.83
N THR A 72 3.22 -5.88 -13.42
CA THR A 72 2.08 -6.72 -13.79
C THR A 72 2.29 -7.32 -15.17
N GLY A 73 1.44 -8.31 -15.51
CA GLY A 73 1.60 -9.08 -16.75
C GLY A 73 1.53 -8.24 -18.00
N ASP A 74 0.91 -7.07 -17.92
CA ASP A 74 0.82 -6.14 -19.05
C ASP A 74 2.05 -5.25 -19.20
N GLY A 75 3.08 -5.48 -18.39
CA GLY A 75 4.32 -4.72 -18.45
C GLY A 75 4.33 -3.44 -17.64
N LYS A 76 3.23 -3.13 -16.98
CA LYS A 76 3.14 -1.90 -16.19
C LYS A 76 3.79 -2.10 -14.83
N ILE A 77 4.33 -1.00 -14.30
CA ILE A 77 5.07 -1.01 -13.04
C ILE A 77 4.28 -0.20 -12.01
N TRP A 78 4.16 -0.74 -10.81
CA TRP A 78 3.41 -0.14 -9.72
C TRP A 78 4.26 -0.07 -8.46
N TRP A 79 4.11 0.99 -7.68
CA TRP A 79 4.68 1.02 -6.35
C TRP A 79 3.85 0.10 -5.46
N ALA A 80 4.52 -0.76 -4.71
CA ALA A 80 3.85 -1.69 -3.79
C ALA A 80 3.74 -1.04 -2.41
N ALA A 81 2.55 -1.07 -1.85
CA ALA A 81 2.28 -0.60 -0.50
C ALA A 81 1.46 -1.65 0.24
N PHE A 82 1.49 -1.60 1.56
CA PHE A 82 0.83 -2.61 2.38
C PHE A 82 0.08 -1.93 3.52
N THR A 83 -1.07 -2.48 3.85
CA THR A 83 -1.89 -1.98 4.95
C THR A 83 -1.38 -2.41 6.31
N GLY A 84 -0.55 -3.45 6.37
CA GLY A 84 0.02 -3.94 7.60
C GLY A 84 1.17 -4.87 7.32
N PHE A 85 1.93 -5.19 8.36
CA PHE A 85 3.11 -6.04 8.22
C PHE A 85 2.76 -7.46 7.78
N GLU A 86 1.58 -7.94 8.17
CA GLU A 86 1.15 -9.27 7.76
C GLU A 86 0.99 -9.35 6.24
N GLU A 87 0.48 -8.30 5.62
CA GLU A 87 0.31 -8.28 4.18
C GLU A 87 1.65 -8.28 3.45
N GLU A 88 2.62 -7.56 3.99
CA GLU A 88 3.96 -7.56 3.40
C GLU A 88 4.60 -8.93 3.46
N LEU A 89 4.46 -9.62 4.59
CA LEU A 89 5.06 -10.92 4.80
C LEU A 89 4.48 -12.00 3.91
N LYS A 90 3.27 -11.82 3.41
CA LYS A 90 2.63 -12.82 2.54
C LYS A 90 3.34 -13.00 1.21
N GLY A 91 4.22 -12.07 0.85
CA GLY A 91 5.01 -12.19 -0.35
C GLY A 91 6.05 -13.30 -0.32
N GLY A 92 6.37 -13.81 0.88
CA GLY A 92 7.28 -14.95 1.03
C GLY A 92 8.71 -14.67 0.64
N GLY A 93 9.05 -13.44 0.38
CA GLY A 93 10.41 -13.09 -0.01
C GLY A 93 11.31 -12.85 1.19
N SER A 94 12.54 -12.52 0.93
CA SER A 94 13.49 -12.16 1.98
C SER A 94 13.00 -10.89 2.69
N VAL A 95 13.38 -10.79 3.95
CA VAL A 95 13.05 -9.60 4.73
C VAL A 95 13.76 -8.41 4.10
N GLN A 96 13.00 -7.40 3.78
CA GLN A 96 13.52 -6.16 3.23
C GLN A 96 13.29 -5.05 4.24
N SER A 97 14.05 -3.99 4.10
CA SER A 97 13.82 -2.81 4.91
C SER A 97 12.46 -2.22 4.56
N THR A 98 11.76 -1.77 5.60
CA THR A 98 10.45 -1.18 5.42
C THR A 98 10.40 0.18 6.11
N PHE A 99 9.48 1.01 5.69
CA PHE A 99 9.20 2.25 6.41
C PHE A 99 7.74 2.62 6.26
N LEU A 100 7.27 3.43 7.18
CA LEU A 100 5.90 3.93 7.16
C LEU A 100 5.87 5.26 6.43
N THR A 101 4.82 5.46 5.64
CA THR A 101 4.61 6.74 4.98
C THR A 101 3.15 7.13 5.12
N ASP A 102 2.90 8.43 5.25
CA ASP A 102 1.54 8.93 5.21
C ASP A 102 0.94 8.60 3.86
N ILE A 103 -0.31 8.14 3.86
CA ILE A 103 -1.02 7.81 2.62
C ILE A 103 -1.04 9.02 1.71
N ASP A 104 -1.30 10.18 2.27
CA ASP A 104 -1.34 11.44 1.54
C ASP A 104 -0.03 11.70 0.80
N GLN A 105 1.10 11.58 1.52
CA GLN A 105 2.41 11.82 0.93
C GLN A 105 2.75 10.79 -0.15
N LEU A 106 2.39 9.54 0.09
CA LEU A 106 2.64 8.50 -0.88
C LEU A 106 1.91 8.79 -2.19
N PHE A 107 0.66 9.19 -2.12
CA PHE A 107 -0.13 9.48 -3.31
C PHE A 107 0.44 10.68 -4.07
N HIS A 108 0.84 11.72 -3.33
CA HIS A 108 1.48 12.88 -3.96
C HIS A 108 2.76 12.50 -4.68
N SER A 109 3.59 11.69 -4.02
CA SER A 109 4.86 11.26 -4.61
C SER A 109 4.65 10.43 -5.85
N ALA A 110 3.64 9.56 -5.85
CA ALA A 110 3.35 8.71 -6.98
C ALA A 110 3.02 9.53 -8.23
N LEU A 111 2.36 10.67 -8.05
CA LEU A 111 2.02 11.54 -9.18
C LEU A 111 3.23 12.20 -9.80
N GLN A 112 4.36 12.24 -9.09
CA GLN A 112 5.60 12.86 -9.59
C GLN A 112 6.46 11.88 -10.37
N VAL A 113 6.15 10.59 -10.34
CA VAL A 113 6.98 9.56 -10.96
C VAL A 113 6.27 9.04 -12.20
N ASN A 114 6.83 9.35 -13.37
CA ASN A 114 6.20 9.01 -14.64
C ASN A 114 6.34 7.53 -14.99
N GLU A 115 7.30 6.84 -14.40
CA GLU A 115 7.60 5.45 -14.75
C GLU A 115 6.61 4.45 -14.16
N ILE A 116 5.79 4.87 -13.19
CA ILE A 116 4.83 3.96 -12.57
C ILE A 116 3.41 4.30 -12.99
N GLU A 117 2.56 3.28 -13.03
CA GLU A 117 1.15 3.44 -13.36
C GLU A 117 0.33 3.92 -12.17
N GLY A 118 0.81 3.67 -10.96
CA GLY A 118 0.12 4.02 -9.74
C GLY A 118 0.64 3.19 -8.59
N ILE A 119 -0.26 2.90 -7.67
CA ILE A 119 0.08 2.16 -6.44
C ILE A 119 -0.71 0.86 -6.45
N ILE A 120 -0.02 -0.25 -6.18
CA ILE A 120 -0.69 -1.53 -5.94
C ILE A 120 -0.63 -1.80 -4.45
N LEU A 121 -1.80 -1.94 -3.85
CA LEU A 121 -1.93 -2.13 -2.41
C LEU A 121 -2.13 -3.61 -2.13
N ASN A 122 -1.35 -4.15 -1.20
CA ASN A 122 -1.41 -5.55 -0.78
C ASN A 122 -1.33 -6.51 -1.97
N PRO A 123 -0.21 -6.47 -2.73
CA PRO A 123 -0.13 -7.23 -3.99
C PRO A 123 -0.26 -8.73 -3.84
N TRP A 124 -0.07 -9.26 -2.63
CA TRP A 124 -0.10 -10.72 -2.41
C TRP A 124 -1.44 -11.22 -1.92
N ASN A 125 -2.32 -10.33 -1.49
CA ASN A 125 -3.62 -10.71 -0.93
C ASN A 125 -4.45 -9.45 -0.75
N ARG A 126 -5.76 -9.55 -0.97
CA ARG A 126 -6.66 -8.39 -0.82
C ARG A 126 -6.11 -7.19 -1.59
N THR A 127 -5.84 -7.42 -2.86
CA THR A 127 -5.13 -6.48 -3.71
C THR A 127 -6.08 -5.49 -4.37
N ILE A 128 -5.65 -4.24 -4.46
CA ILE A 128 -6.29 -3.26 -5.32
C ILE A 128 -5.20 -2.46 -6.03
N LYS A 129 -5.40 -2.23 -7.32
CA LYS A 129 -4.51 -1.37 -8.11
C LYS A 129 -5.15 0.00 -8.23
N ILE A 130 -4.43 1.03 -7.81
CA ILE A 130 -4.92 2.40 -7.83
C ILE A 130 -4.13 3.14 -8.89
N GLY A 131 -4.73 3.30 -10.07
CA GLY A 131 -4.09 3.99 -11.17
C GLY A 131 -3.97 5.49 -10.89
N ARG A 132 -3.16 6.15 -11.72
CA ARG A 132 -2.86 7.58 -11.52
C ARG A 132 -4.13 8.43 -11.53
N ALA A 133 -5.15 8.04 -12.27
CA ALA A 133 -6.39 8.79 -12.33
C ALA A 133 -7.13 8.82 -10.98
N HIS A 134 -6.83 7.86 -10.11
CA HIS A 134 -7.48 7.74 -8.82
C HIS A 134 -6.58 8.05 -7.64
N VAL A 135 -5.34 8.38 -7.93
CA VAL A 135 -4.36 8.75 -6.90
C VAL A 135 -4.62 10.16 -6.36
#